data_3d16c258481698f00ff0db7170a12998
#
_entry.id   3d16c258481698f00ff0db7170a12998
#
_cell.length_a   1.000
_cell.length_b   1.000
_cell.length_c   1.000
_cell.angle_alpha   90.00
_cell.angle_beta   90.00
_cell.angle_gamma   90.00
#
_symmetry.space_group_name_H-M   'P 1'
#
loop_
_entity.id
_entity.type
_entity.pdbx_description
1 polymer ?
#
loop_
_entity_poly.entity_id
_entity_poly.type
_entity_poly.pdbx_seq_one_letter_code
_entity_poly.pdbx_strand_id
1 'polypeptide(L)' 'LSVRLEAVRADVLFNLLGRIEGEGGMIVAGADITANDDATLSARLQLIGGGA' A
#
# COMPACT_ATOMS: atom_id res chain seq x y z
N LEU A 1 0.49 -8.92 -8.17
CA LEU A 1 -0.46 -8.86 -7.07
C LEU A 1 -0.98 -7.45 -6.89
N SER A 2 -2.29 -7.30 -6.89
CA SER A 2 -2.94 -6.01 -6.66
C SER A 2 -3.59 -6.00 -5.30
N VAL A 3 -3.33 -4.95 -4.54
CA VAL A 3 -3.93 -4.76 -3.23
C VAL A 3 -4.75 -3.48 -3.26
N ARG A 4 -5.97 -3.56 -2.76
CA ARG A 4 -6.85 -2.41 -2.71
C ARG A 4 -7.24 -2.14 -1.27
N LEU A 5 -7.01 -0.91 -0.84
CA LEU A 5 -7.35 -0.46 0.50
C LEU A 5 -8.34 0.69 0.40
N GLU A 6 -9.36 0.69 1.25
CA GLU A 6 -10.36 1.75 1.27
C GLU A 6 -10.49 2.28 2.68
N ALA A 7 -10.53 3.61 2.79
CA ALA A 7 -10.77 4.30 4.06
C ALA A 7 -9.78 3.88 5.15
N VAL A 8 -8.49 3.93 4.83
CA VAL A 8 -7.44 3.64 5.82
C VAL A 8 -6.78 4.93 6.28
N ARG A 9 -6.27 4.92 7.48
CA ARG A 9 -5.53 6.06 8.01
C ARG A 9 -4.12 6.08 7.42
N ALA A 10 -3.56 7.28 7.29
CA ALA A 10 -2.25 7.44 6.67
C ALA A 10 -1.15 6.67 7.43
N ASP A 11 -1.18 6.69 8.74
CA ASP A 11 -0.18 5.98 9.53
C ASP A 11 -0.26 4.48 9.32
N VAL A 12 -1.46 3.95 9.22
CA VAL A 12 -1.67 2.52 8.95
C VAL A 12 -1.16 2.16 7.57
N LEU A 13 -1.46 3.02 6.58
CA LEU A 13 -1.01 2.78 5.21
C LEU A 13 0.51 2.75 5.11
N PHE A 14 1.19 3.71 5.70
CA PHE A 14 2.64 3.77 5.64
C PHE A 14 3.30 2.61 6.39
N ASN A 15 2.72 2.19 7.50
CA ASN A 15 3.20 1.01 8.21
C ASN A 15 3.07 -0.24 7.35
N LEU A 16 1.95 -0.38 6.67
CA LEU A 16 1.73 -1.51 5.78
C LEU A 16 2.75 -1.54 4.65
N LEU A 17 2.99 -0.40 4.02
CA LEU A 17 3.96 -0.32 2.94
C LEU A 17 5.36 -0.68 3.41
N GLY A 18 5.75 -0.21 4.58
CA GLY A 18 7.05 -0.55 5.15
C GLY A 18 7.20 -2.04 5.41
N ARG A 19 6.14 -2.68 5.87
CA ARG A 19 6.18 -4.12 6.13
C ARG A 19 6.25 -4.92 4.84
N ILE A 20 5.52 -4.51 3.82
CA ILE A 20 5.55 -5.20 2.53
C ILE A 20 6.96 -5.17 1.96
N GLU A 21 7.60 -4.00 1.97
CA GLU A 21 8.94 -3.87 1.41
C GLU A 21 10.01 -4.53 2.28
N GLY A 22 9.86 -4.44 3.59
CA GLY A 22 10.85 -4.96 4.51
C GLY A 22 10.73 -6.44 4.78
N GLU A 23 9.54 -6.91 5.08
CA GLU A 23 9.33 -8.30 5.51
C GLU A 23 8.76 -9.18 4.42
N GLY A 24 7.93 -8.62 3.55
CA GLY A 24 7.28 -9.41 2.51
C GLY A 24 8.15 -9.75 1.33
N GLY A 25 9.28 -9.09 1.18
CA GLY A 25 10.14 -9.33 0.03
C GLY A 25 9.52 -8.91 -1.29
N MET A 26 8.51 -8.07 -1.26
CA MET A 26 7.84 -7.60 -2.46
C MET A 26 8.24 -6.17 -2.77
N ILE A 27 8.14 -5.82 -4.04
CA ILE A 27 8.43 -4.47 -4.52
C ILE A 27 7.13 -3.81 -4.92
N VAL A 28 6.92 -2.59 -4.45
CA VAL A 28 5.77 -1.80 -4.86
C VAL A 28 6.04 -1.23 -6.23
N ALA A 29 5.38 -1.77 -7.25
CA ALA A 29 5.57 -1.34 -8.63
C ALA A 29 4.77 -0.09 -8.95
N GLY A 30 3.66 0.11 -8.27
CA GLY A 30 2.83 1.28 -8.49
C GLY A 30 1.91 1.50 -7.31
N ALA A 31 1.55 2.74 -7.07
CA ALA A 31 0.64 3.09 -5.98
C ALA A 31 -0.20 4.29 -6.39
N ASP A 32 -1.50 4.15 -6.25
CA ASP A 32 -2.44 5.26 -6.40
C ASP A 32 -3.07 5.52 -5.06
N ILE A 33 -2.89 6.72 -4.53
CA ILE A 33 -3.42 7.09 -3.24
C ILE A 33 -4.34 8.29 -3.41
N THR A 34 -5.55 8.18 -2.90
CA THR A 34 -6.54 9.24 -2.98
C THR A 34 -6.99 9.61 -1.58
N ALA A 35 -7.02 10.90 -1.30
CA ALA A 35 -7.51 11.40 -0.02
C ALA A 35 -9.03 11.44 -0.03
N ASN A 36 -9.62 10.94 1.02
CA ASN A 36 -11.08 10.97 1.21
C ASN A 36 -11.49 12.15 2.09
N ASP A 37 -12.78 12.46 2.08
CA ASP A 37 -13.28 13.62 2.82
C ASP A 37 -13.22 13.46 4.33
N ASP A 38 -13.15 12.24 4.82
CA ASP A 38 -13.15 11.95 6.25
C ASP A 38 -11.76 11.73 6.83
N ALA A 39 -10.75 12.29 6.21
CA ALA A 39 -9.35 12.18 6.61
C ALA A 39 -8.78 10.76 6.49
N THR A 40 -9.43 9.91 5.75
CA THR A 40 -8.87 8.60 5.42
C THR A 40 -8.33 8.60 4.00
N LEU A 41 -7.60 7.55 3.65
CA LEU A 41 -7.02 7.39 2.33
C LEU A 41 -7.50 6.09 1.70
N SER A 42 -7.70 6.15 0.40
CA SER A 42 -7.89 4.95 -0.40
C SER A 42 -6.62 4.72 -1.22
N ALA A 43 -6.18 3.50 -1.29
CA ALA A 43 -4.95 3.17 -1.98
C ALA A 43 -5.13 1.94 -2.86
N ARG A 44 -4.49 1.99 -4.00
CA ARG A 44 -4.41 0.82 -4.88
C ARG A 44 -2.94 0.57 -5.13
N LEU A 45 -2.48 -0.59 -4.74
CA LEU A 45 -1.07 -0.94 -4.83
C LEU A 45 -0.88 -2.09 -5.81
N GLN A 46 0.17 -1.98 -6.61
CA GLN A 46 0.60 -3.09 -7.45
C GLN A 46 1.94 -3.58 -6.94
N LEU A 47 1.99 -4.85 -6.61
CA LEU A 47 3.17 -5.45 -6.02
C LEU A 47 3.74 -6.48 -6.96
N ILE A 48 5.06 -6.49 -7.06
CA ILE A 48 5.79 -7.49 -7.82
C ILE A 48 6.51 -8.38 -6.82
N GLY A 49 6.39 -9.69 -7.00
CA GLY A 49 7.13 -10.61 -6.17
C GLY A 49 8.61 -10.36 -6.32
N GLY A 50 9.28 -10.15 -5.21
CA GLY A 50 10.71 -9.90 -5.24
C GLY A 50 11.47 -11.15 -5.51
N GLY A 51 11.14 -11.93 -6.17
CA GLY A 51 11.64 -13.16 -6.36
C GLY A 51 13.02 -13.49 -6.39
N ALA A 52 13.53 -13.84 -6.26
CA ALA A 52 14.73 -14.32 -6.58
C ALA A 52 15.00 -15.62 -6.80
#